data_f51da3356cdea8bfc791a25dc18c3684
#
_entry.id   f51da3356cdea8bfc791a25dc18c3684
#
_cell.length_a   1.000
_cell.length_b   1.000
_cell.length_c   1.000
_cell.angle_alpha   90.00
_cell.angle_beta   90.00
_cell.angle_gamma   90.00
#
_symmetry.space_group_name_H-M   'P 1'
#
loop_
_entity.id
_entity.type
_entity.pdbx_description
1 polymer ?
#
loop_
_entity_poly.entity_id
_entity_poly.type
_entity_poly.pdbx_seq_one_letter_code
_entity_poly.pdbx_strand_id
1 'polypeptide(L)'
;MAEFPAPKEGIVLTHFIVAADVERSRRFYADVLGGEVLRGGEPTIVALANSWIIINVGGPPTDDKPTVTLEPPHDPDHVSSFLNVRVADINAVYEQWRARGAEFLTPPTDRGVELRCYMRDPDGHLIEVGQTTMIPALGSPG
;
A
#
# COMPACT_ATOMS: atom_id res chain seq x y z
N MET A 1 12.37 -2.45 -10.61
CA MET A 1 12.54 -3.51 -9.59
C MET A 1 11.61 -4.65 -9.97
N ALA A 2 12.13 -5.65 -10.66
CA ALA A 2 11.31 -6.70 -11.25
C ALA A 2 11.56 -8.09 -10.67
N GLU A 3 12.54 -8.24 -9.80
CA GLU A 3 12.86 -9.54 -9.23
C GLU A 3 12.04 -9.83 -7.97
N PHE A 4 11.70 -11.09 -7.80
CA PHE A 4 11.03 -11.55 -6.57
C PHE A 4 11.98 -11.34 -5.38
N PRO A 5 11.50 -10.88 -4.20
CA PRO A 5 12.37 -10.59 -3.08
C PRO A 5 12.98 -11.86 -2.49
N ALA A 6 14.18 -12.15 -2.94
CA ALA A 6 14.98 -13.24 -2.41
C ALA A 6 16.38 -12.69 -2.16
N PRO A 7 16.56 -11.84 -1.13
CA PRO A 7 17.83 -11.19 -0.91
C PRO A 7 18.90 -12.21 -0.53
N LYS A 8 20.08 -12.07 -1.12
CA LYS A 8 21.24 -12.90 -0.76
C LYS A 8 21.95 -12.35 0.47
N GLU A 9 21.74 -11.09 0.77
CA GLU A 9 22.31 -10.40 1.93
C GLU A 9 21.26 -9.42 2.48
N GLY A 10 21.28 -9.23 3.80
CA GLY A 10 20.44 -8.24 4.44
C GLY A 10 18.95 -8.58 4.45
N ILE A 11 18.15 -7.55 4.40
CA ILE A 11 16.70 -7.63 4.58
C ILE A 11 16.00 -6.84 3.47
N VAL A 12 14.90 -7.36 2.99
CA VAL A 12 13.99 -6.64 2.09
C VAL A 12 12.62 -6.57 2.76
N LEU A 13 12.04 -5.38 2.81
CA LEU A 13 10.70 -5.20 3.33
C LEU A 13 9.69 -5.26 2.20
N THR A 14 8.64 -6.04 2.42
CA THR A 14 7.48 -6.07 1.54
C THR A 14 6.24 -5.83 2.39
N HIS A 15 5.11 -5.54 1.75
CA HIS A 15 3.86 -5.28 2.45
C HIS A 15 2.84 -6.33 2.02
N PHE A 16 2.29 -7.04 3.00
CA PHE A 16 1.28 -8.06 2.76
C PHE A 16 -0.10 -7.50 3.09
N ILE A 17 -1.06 -7.66 2.19
CA ILE A 17 -2.44 -7.29 2.45
C ILE A 17 -3.36 -8.50 2.24
N VAL A 18 -4.40 -8.56 3.05
CA VAL A 18 -5.43 -9.59 2.94
C VAL A 18 -6.59 -9.01 2.14
N ALA A 19 -6.97 -9.68 1.08
CA ALA A 19 -8.01 -9.23 0.16
C ALA A 19 -9.15 -10.24 0.12
N ALA A 20 -10.38 -9.76 0.08
CA ALA A 20 -11.54 -10.61 -0.15
C ALA A 20 -11.58 -11.10 -1.60
N ASP A 21 -11.13 -10.25 -2.53
CA ASP A 21 -11.07 -10.54 -3.95
C ASP A 21 -9.69 -10.09 -4.46
N VAL A 22 -8.80 -11.05 -4.62
CA VAL A 22 -7.40 -10.80 -5.00
C VAL A 22 -7.34 -10.10 -6.37
N GLU A 23 -8.17 -10.48 -7.32
CA GLU A 23 -8.16 -9.88 -8.65
C GLU A 23 -8.60 -8.41 -8.62
N ARG A 24 -9.60 -8.09 -7.79
CA ARG A 24 -10.02 -6.70 -7.59
C ARG A 24 -8.88 -5.86 -7.02
N SER A 25 -8.17 -6.38 -6.03
CA SER A 25 -7.03 -5.69 -5.44
C SER A 25 -5.87 -5.57 -6.42
N ARG A 26 -5.61 -6.59 -7.22
CA ARG A 26 -4.60 -6.52 -8.28
C ARG A 26 -4.89 -5.34 -9.22
N ARG A 27 -6.13 -5.21 -9.67
CA ARG A 27 -6.50 -4.09 -10.55
C ARG A 27 -6.26 -2.74 -9.87
N PHE A 28 -6.59 -2.65 -8.59
CA PHE A 28 -6.38 -1.39 -7.86
C PHE A 28 -4.90 -1.03 -7.79
N TYR A 29 -4.06 -1.93 -7.32
CA TYR A 29 -2.64 -1.64 -7.12
C TYR A 29 -1.88 -1.49 -8.44
N ALA A 30 -2.28 -2.19 -9.48
CA ALA A 30 -1.66 -2.06 -10.79
C ALA A 30 -2.25 -0.91 -11.63
N ASP A 31 -3.56 -0.88 -11.80
CA ASP A 31 -4.19 0.04 -12.75
C ASP A 31 -4.44 1.42 -12.16
N VAL A 32 -4.73 1.52 -10.88
CA VAL A 32 -4.95 2.81 -10.20
C VAL A 32 -3.65 3.38 -9.70
N LEU A 33 -2.89 2.62 -8.90
CA LEU A 33 -1.64 3.11 -8.31
C LEU A 33 -0.43 3.00 -9.24
N GLY A 34 -0.55 2.28 -10.34
CA GLY A 34 0.52 2.19 -11.33
C GLY A 34 1.59 1.14 -11.06
N GLY A 35 1.30 0.16 -10.22
CA GLY A 35 2.23 -0.93 -9.96
C GLY A 35 2.37 -1.90 -11.13
N GLU A 36 3.43 -2.69 -11.11
CA GLU A 36 3.70 -3.72 -12.10
C GLU A 36 3.38 -5.10 -11.51
N VAL A 37 2.50 -5.85 -12.17
CA VAL A 37 2.17 -7.21 -11.73
C VAL A 37 3.33 -8.13 -12.06
N LEU A 38 3.99 -8.66 -11.04
CA LEU A 38 5.08 -9.61 -11.18
C LEU A 38 4.57 -11.05 -11.19
N ARG A 39 3.47 -11.30 -10.48
CA ARG A 39 2.84 -12.61 -10.41
C ARG A 39 1.35 -12.43 -10.20
N GLY A 40 0.55 -13.12 -11.01
CA GLY A 40 -0.89 -13.19 -10.82
C GLY A 40 -1.30 -14.41 -10.01
N GLY A 41 -2.56 -14.47 -9.64
CA GLY A 41 -3.12 -15.57 -8.87
C GLY A 41 -3.06 -15.35 -7.36
N GLU A 42 -2.95 -16.43 -6.62
CA GLU A 42 -2.92 -16.41 -5.16
C GLU A 42 -1.61 -17.03 -4.65
N PRO A 43 -0.68 -16.23 -4.10
CA PRO A 43 -0.74 -14.77 -3.97
C PRO A 43 -0.45 -14.04 -5.29
N THR A 44 -0.98 -12.84 -5.39
CA THR A 44 -0.59 -11.88 -6.42
C THR A 44 0.51 -10.99 -5.87
N ILE A 45 1.47 -10.62 -6.71
CA ILE A 45 2.56 -9.74 -6.31
C ILE A 45 2.63 -8.57 -7.28
N VAL A 46 2.57 -7.36 -6.73
CA VAL A 46 2.64 -6.12 -7.47
C VAL A 46 3.85 -5.33 -6.99
N ALA A 47 4.77 -5.03 -7.89
CA ALA A 47 5.86 -4.11 -7.59
C ALA A 47 5.32 -2.69 -7.63
N LEU A 48 5.49 -1.96 -6.54
CA LEU A 48 5.02 -0.57 -6.41
C LEU A 48 6.13 0.24 -5.75
N ALA A 49 6.58 1.29 -6.45
CA ALA A 49 7.68 2.13 -5.98
C ALA A 49 8.91 1.28 -5.62
N ASN A 50 9.41 1.39 -4.41
CA ASN A 50 10.60 0.64 -3.96
C ASN A 50 10.23 -0.62 -3.17
N SER A 51 9.01 -1.12 -3.27
CA SER A 51 8.57 -2.27 -2.50
C SER A 51 7.64 -3.17 -3.32
N TRP A 52 7.17 -4.22 -2.69
CA TRP A 52 6.24 -5.15 -3.30
C TRP A 52 5.02 -5.27 -2.41
N ILE A 53 3.86 -5.30 -3.05
CA ILE A 53 2.59 -5.57 -2.38
C ILE A 53 2.24 -7.02 -2.67
N ILE A 54 2.15 -7.81 -1.62
CA ILE A 54 1.76 -9.21 -1.70
C ILE A 54 0.28 -9.27 -1.34
N ILE A 55 -0.53 -9.78 -2.25
CA ILE A 55 -1.98 -9.78 -2.11
C ILE A 55 -2.46 -11.23 -2.06
N ASN A 56 -3.13 -11.60 -0.99
CA ASN A 56 -3.69 -12.94 -0.90
C ASN A 56 -4.99 -12.94 -0.12
N VAL A 57 -5.74 -14.02 -0.27
CA VAL A 57 -6.95 -14.23 0.54
C VAL A 57 -6.54 -14.52 1.98
N GLY A 58 -7.46 -14.25 2.88
CA GLY A 58 -7.26 -14.60 4.28
C GLY A 58 -7.43 -16.09 4.55
N GLY A 59 -7.41 -16.43 5.81
CA GLY A 59 -7.60 -17.82 6.23
C GLY A 59 -7.50 -17.99 7.73
N PRO A 60 -7.88 -19.16 8.21
CA PRO A 60 -7.84 -19.49 9.64
C PRO A 60 -6.40 -19.63 10.14
N PRO A 61 -6.23 -19.85 11.45
CA PRO A 61 -4.92 -20.15 12.00
C PRO A 61 -4.23 -21.33 11.31
N THR A 62 -2.92 -21.29 11.28
CA THR A 62 -2.05 -22.30 10.69
C THR A 62 -1.01 -22.73 11.73
N ASP A 63 -0.21 -23.76 11.42
CA ASP A 63 0.80 -24.26 12.34
C ASP A 63 1.83 -23.22 12.75
N ASP A 64 2.13 -22.28 11.83
CA ASP A 64 3.12 -21.24 12.06
C ASP A 64 2.53 -19.94 12.62
N LYS A 65 1.19 -19.86 12.78
CA LYS A 65 0.48 -18.78 13.45
C LYS A 65 -0.78 -19.35 14.09
N PRO A 66 -0.62 -20.14 15.16
CA PRO A 66 -1.69 -21.01 15.65
C PRO A 66 -2.92 -20.30 16.23
N THR A 67 -2.84 -18.99 16.48
CA THR A 67 -3.96 -18.22 17.03
C THR A 67 -4.40 -17.07 16.12
N VAL A 68 -3.78 -16.91 14.94
CA VAL A 68 -4.01 -15.74 14.10
C VAL A 68 -4.85 -16.11 12.87
N THR A 69 -5.96 -15.43 12.72
CA THR A 69 -6.77 -15.45 11.51
C THR A 69 -6.40 -14.23 10.65
N LEU A 70 -6.17 -14.44 9.37
CA LEU A 70 -5.95 -13.37 8.42
C LEU A 70 -7.26 -13.04 7.72
N GLU A 71 -7.66 -11.77 7.79
CA GLU A 71 -8.91 -11.31 7.17
C GLU A 71 -8.80 -9.84 6.80
N PRO A 72 -9.63 -9.36 5.84
CA PRO A 72 -9.70 -7.93 5.55
C PRO A 72 -10.17 -7.13 6.77
N PRO A 73 -9.98 -5.79 6.79
CA PRO A 73 -10.39 -4.98 7.92
C PRO A 73 -11.87 -5.15 8.27
N HIS A 74 -12.18 -5.41 9.54
CA HIS A 74 -13.55 -5.43 10.04
C HIS A 74 -14.14 -4.03 10.10
N ASP A 75 -13.34 -3.10 10.60
CA ASP A 75 -13.73 -1.71 10.78
C ASP A 75 -12.65 -0.83 10.16
N PRO A 76 -12.89 -0.33 8.95
CA PRO A 76 -11.89 0.47 8.24
C PRO A 76 -11.62 1.83 8.90
N ASP A 77 -12.41 2.22 9.92
CA ASP A 77 -12.18 3.45 10.67
C ASP A 77 -11.30 3.24 11.91
N HIS A 78 -10.94 2.00 12.22
CA HIS A 78 -10.06 1.68 13.34
C HIS A 78 -8.83 0.93 12.82
N VAL A 79 -7.73 1.67 12.64
CA VAL A 79 -6.55 1.21 11.92
C VAL A 79 -5.32 1.34 12.82
N SER A 80 -4.51 0.30 12.87
CA SER A 80 -3.28 0.28 13.67
C SER A 80 -2.01 0.28 12.82
N SER A 81 -2.11 -0.01 11.52
CA SER A 81 -0.98 -0.02 10.60
C SER A 81 -1.49 0.23 9.19
N PHE A 82 -0.73 0.92 8.37
CA PHE A 82 -1.15 1.25 7.02
C PHE A 82 0.05 1.51 6.11
N LEU A 83 -0.19 1.40 4.81
CA LEU A 83 0.80 1.73 3.80
C LEU A 83 0.96 3.25 3.72
N ASN A 84 2.19 3.72 3.75
CA ASN A 84 2.50 5.14 3.64
C ASN A 84 3.30 5.36 2.36
N VAL A 85 2.75 6.14 1.44
CA VAL A 85 3.34 6.39 0.13
C VAL A 85 3.84 7.83 0.09
N ARG A 86 5.12 8.02 -0.17
CA ARG A 86 5.72 9.35 -0.26
C ARG A 86 5.89 9.72 -1.73
N VAL A 87 5.40 10.88 -2.11
CA VAL A 87 5.38 11.32 -3.52
C VAL A 87 6.03 12.70 -3.67
N ALA A 88 6.50 12.97 -4.90
CA ALA A 88 7.13 14.25 -5.21
C ALA A 88 6.11 15.37 -5.45
N ASP A 89 4.94 15.04 -6.00
CA ASP A 89 3.89 16.00 -6.32
C ASP A 89 2.53 15.39 -5.97
N ILE A 90 2.07 15.64 -4.76
CA ILE A 90 0.85 15.02 -4.25
C ILE A 90 -0.40 15.49 -5.01
N ASN A 91 -0.43 16.75 -5.46
CA ASN A 91 -1.60 17.26 -6.17
C ASN A 91 -1.75 16.56 -7.52
N ALA A 92 -0.66 16.35 -8.24
CA ALA A 92 -0.67 15.60 -9.49
C ALA A 92 -1.09 14.13 -9.26
N VAL A 93 -0.55 13.49 -8.22
CA VAL A 93 -0.89 12.10 -7.89
C VAL A 93 -2.36 12.00 -7.49
N TYR A 94 -2.85 12.91 -6.66
CA TYR A 94 -4.25 12.94 -6.23
C TYR A 94 -5.19 13.00 -7.44
N GLU A 95 -4.96 13.95 -8.36
CA GLU A 95 -5.80 14.09 -9.54
C GLU A 95 -5.71 12.86 -10.45
N GLN A 96 -4.51 12.34 -10.67
CA GLN A 96 -4.30 11.19 -11.53
C GLN A 96 -4.97 9.92 -10.98
N TRP A 97 -4.81 9.67 -9.67
CA TRP A 97 -5.39 8.48 -9.07
C TRP A 97 -6.90 8.57 -8.95
N ARG A 98 -7.44 9.76 -8.67
CA ARG A 98 -8.89 9.98 -8.68
C ARG A 98 -9.47 9.70 -10.07
N ALA A 99 -8.80 10.17 -11.11
CA ALA A 99 -9.24 9.94 -12.49
C ALA A 99 -9.28 8.44 -12.83
N ARG A 100 -8.45 7.64 -12.15
CA ARG A 100 -8.42 6.18 -12.33
C ARG A 100 -9.37 5.43 -11.39
N GLY A 101 -10.10 6.15 -10.53
CA GLY A 101 -11.12 5.57 -9.68
C GLY A 101 -10.78 5.47 -8.19
N ALA A 102 -9.65 6.01 -7.75
CA ALA A 102 -9.31 6.01 -6.32
C ALA A 102 -10.29 6.85 -5.51
N GLU A 103 -10.62 6.37 -4.32
CA GLU A 103 -11.49 7.05 -3.38
C GLU A 103 -10.66 7.63 -2.24
N PHE A 104 -10.49 8.94 -2.22
CA PHE A 104 -9.79 9.66 -1.16
C PHE A 104 -10.76 10.12 -0.09
N LEU A 105 -10.31 10.13 1.17
CA LEU A 105 -11.12 10.64 2.29
C LEU A 105 -11.25 12.15 2.20
N THR A 106 -10.18 12.85 1.80
CA THR A 106 -10.15 14.30 1.56
C THR A 106 -9.16 14.62 0.45
N PRO A 107 -9.22 15.82 -0.12
CA PRO A 107 -8.10 16.32 -0.92
C PRO A 107 -6.84 16.48 -0.06
N PRO A 108 -5.66 16.67 -0.69
CA PRO A 108 -4.44 16.96 0.06
C PRO A 108 -4.62 18.15 0.99
N THR A 109 -4.14 17.99 2.21
CA THR A 109 -4.27 19.00 3.28
C THR A 109 -2.88 19.39 3.76
N ASP A 110 -2.64 20.69 3.94
CA ASP A 110 -1.38 21.22 4.46
C ASP A 110 -1.29 20.93 5.96
N ARG A 111 -0.26 20.18 6.36
CA ARG A 111 0.00 19.81 7.75
C ARG A 111 1.27 20.47 8.29
N GLY A 112 1.77 21.51 7.64
CA GLY A 112 2.95 22.24 8.05
C GLY A 112 4.23 21.69 7.42
N VAL A 113 4.61 20.48 7.80
CA VAL A 113 5.83 19.82 7.31
C VAL A 113 5.59 18.95 6.09
N GLU A 114 4.33 18.74 5.74
CA GLU A 114 3.93 17.93 4.60
C GLU A 114 2.54 18.30 4.13
N LEU A 115 2.26 17.95 2.87
CA LEU A 115 0.91 17.84 2.35
C LEU A 115 0.51 16.38 2.47
N ARG A 116 -0.74 16.10 2.90
CA ARG A 116 -1.13 14.73 3.20
C ARG A 116 -2.59 14.48 2.89
N CYS A 117 -2.89 13.30 2.38
CA CYS A 117 -4.25 12.82 2.26
C CYS A 117 -4.26 11.29 2.44
N TYR A 118 -5.45 10.76 2.64
CA TYR A 118 -5.64 9.32 2.83
C TYR A 118 -6.64 8.79 1.81
N MET A 119 -6.45 7.54 1.44
CA MET A 119 -7.36 6.81 0.57
C MET A 119 -7.56 5.41 1.13
N ARG A 120 -8.50 4.68 0.55
CA ARG A 120 -8.73 3.29 0.90
C ARG A 120 -8.55 2.41 -0.33
N ASP A 121 -8.04 1.21 -0.09
CA ASP A 121 -8.04 0.19 -1.13
C ASP A 121 -9.42 -0.49 -1.20
N PRO A 122 -9.65 -1.43 -2.13
CA PRO A 122 -10.97 -2.06 -2.29
C PRO A 122 -11.51 -2.79 -1.05
N ASP A 123 -10.65 -3.24 -0.15
CA ASP A 123 -11.06 -3.91 1.08
C ASP A 123 -11.17 -2.97 2.28
N GLY A 124 -10.85 -1.70 2.09
CA GLY A 124 -10.87 -0.71 3.16
C GLY A 124 -9.55 -0.53 3.88
N HIS A 125 -8.45 -1.14 3.39
CA HIS A 125 -7.12 -0.85 3.93
C HIS A 125 -6.79 0.62 3.71
N LEU A 126 -6.34 1.28 4.77
CA LEU A 126 -5.97 2.69 4.70
C LEU A 126 -4.62 2.85 4.01
N ILE A 127 -4.50 3.88 3.18
CA ILE A 127 -3.26 4.27 2.53
C ILE A 127 -3.06 5.75 2.74
N GLU A 128 -1.92 6.15 3.29
CA GLU A 128 -1.55 7.56 3.40
C GLU A 128 -0.69 7.95 2.21
N VAL A 129 -0.99 9.11 1.62
CA VAL A 129 -0.18 9.70 0.57
C VAL A 129 0.34 11.02 1.09
N GLY A 130 1.64 11.23 1.03
CA GLY A 130 2.28 12.42 1.58
C GLY A 130 3.39 12.96 0.71
N GLN A 131 3.50 14.29 0.72
CA GLN A 131 4.61 15.01 0.11
C GLN A 131 5.28 15.85 1.19
N THR A 132 6.55 15.56 1.45
CA THR A 132 7.33 16.32 2.43
C THR A 132 7.63 17.71 1.86
N THR A 133 7.22 18.75 2.57
CA THR A 133 7.45 20.14 2.15
C THR A 133 8.54 20.83 2.97
N MET A 134 8.82 20.28 4.16
CA MET A 134 9.88 20.79 5.01
C MET A 134 10.69 19.60 5.50
N ILE A 135 11.97 19.58 5.17
CA ILE A 135 12.85 18.49 5.58
C ILE A 135 13.30 18.77 7.01
N PRO A 136 12.83 17.97 8.00
CA PRO A 136 13.32 18.13 9.36
C PRO A 136 14.78 17.68 9.45
N ALA A 137 15.43 17.98 10.59
CA ALA A 137 16.82 17.59 10.83
C ALA A 137 16.92 16.07 11.09
N LEU A 138 16.36 15.27 10.21
CA LEU A 138 16.47 13.82 10.21
C LEU A 138 17.50 13.44 9.16
N GLY A 139 18.34 12.49 9.47
CA GLY A 139 19.27 11.98 8.47
C GLY A 139 18.54 11.41 7.26
N SER A 140 19.19 11.41 6.11
CA SER A 140 18.64 10.74 4.93
C SER A 140 18.61 9.24 5.17
N PRO A 141 17.53 8.55 4.76
CA PRO A 141 17.55 7.09 4.75
C PRO A 141 18.64 6.62 3.80
N GLY A 142 19.48 5.74 4.27
CA GLY A 142 20.64 5.22 3.55
C GLY A 142 20.31 4.36 2.35
#